data_895128c1dc800f518cef4f5be6589270
#
_entry.id   895128c1dc800f518cef4f5be6589270
#
_cell.length_a   1.000
_cell.length_b   1.000
_cell.length_c   1.000
_cell.angle_alpha   90.00
_cell.angle_beta   90.00
_cell.angle_gamma   90.00
#
_symmetry.space_group_name_H-M   'P 1'
#
loop_
_entity.id
_entity.type
_entity.pdbx_description
1 polymer ?
#
loop_
_entity_poly.entity_id
_entity_poly.type
_entity_poly.pdbx_seq_one_letter_code
_entity_poly.pdbx_strand_id
1 'polypeptide(L)'
;MRVVRTAQMELGEIDVSQIKFDLRSRDDIPKVLRGLQHLYMNEELRQSVFALLESEIAPKVSKRNGRSGMTLWSILVCGVLRLDLNADYDRLHELVNQHKTLREMLGHSLYDEDKSYAYQTLVDNVGLLTPELLDKLNQIIVEGGHALVKEGEGVLRGRCDSFVVETDVHF
;
A
#
# COMPACT_ATOMS: atom_id res chain seq x y z
N MET A 1 -1.32 10.23 17.91
CA MET A 1 -1.37 10.69 16.49
C MET A 1 -0.67 9.64 15.67
N ARG A 2 -1.29 9.13 14.62
CA ARG A 2 -0.59 8.22 13.70
C ARG A 2 0.42 9.01 12.89
N VAL A 3 1.60 8.48 12.73
CA VAL A 3 2.66 9.08 11.91
C VAL A 3 2.64 8.45 10.52
N VAL A 4 3.09 9.18 9.52
CA VAL A 4 3.23 8.66 8.16
C VAL A 4 4.21 7.49 8.15
N ARG A 5 5.40 7.72 8.66
CA ARG A 5 6.45 6.75 8.93
C ARG A 5 7.29 7.29 10.10
N THR A 6 7.95 6.40 10.83
CA THR A 6 8.89 6.83 11.87
C THR A 6 10.05 7.59 11.22
N ALA A 7 10.32 8.81 11.69
CA ALA A 7 11.35 9.66 11.10
C ALA A 7 12.77 9.13 11.35
N GLN A 8 12.96 8.38 12.45
CA GLN A 8 14.22 7.79 12.81
C GLN A 8 14.27 6.34 12.33
N MET A 9 15.26 6.01 11.53
CA MET A 9 15.51 4.64 11.09
C MET A 9 16.14 3.84 12.24
N GLU A 10 15.71 2.59 12.37
CA GLU A 10 16.32 1.62 13.29
C GLU A 10 17.60 1.04 12.68
N LEU A 11 18.52 0.55 13.54
CA LEU A 11 19.75 -0.11 13.07
C LEU A 11 19.38 -1.34 12.24
N GLY A 12 19.86 -1.40 10.99
CA GLY A 12 19.55 -2.49 10.05
C GLY A 12 18.24 -2.31 9.27
N GLU A 13 17.50 -1.23 9.48
CA GLU A 13 16.39 -0.84 8.62
C GLU A 13 16.93 -0.38 7.26
N ILE A 14 16.25 -0.78 6.18
CA ILE A 14 16.59 -0.36 4.82
C ILE A 14 15.67 0.78 4.42
N ASP A 15 16.24 1.87 3.90
CA ASP A 15 15.43 2.94 3.33
C ASP A 15 14.59 2.44 2.15
N VAL A 16 13.33 2.90 2.06
CA VAL A 16 12.40 2.46 1.01
C VAL A 16 13.00 2.62 -0.38
N SER A 17 13.76 3.70 -0.61
CA SER A 17 14.42 3.98 -1.92
C SER A 17 15.50 2.96 -2.28
N GLN A 18 16.07 2.25 -1.30
CA GLN A 18 17.18 1.31 -1.47
C GLN A 18 16.71 -0.15 -1.59
N ILE A 19 15.43 -0.43 -1.37
CA ILE A 19 14.89 -1.78 -1.47
C ILE A 19 14.96 -2.25 -2.92
N LYS A 20 15.49 -3.46 -3.12
CA LYS A 20 15.64 -4.08 -4.44
C LYS A 20 14.58 -5.13 -4.67
N PHE A 21 13.97 -5.10 -5.86
CA PHE A 21 12.93 -6.04 -6.25
C PHE A 21 13.39 -6.93 -7.40
N ASP A 22 13.10 -8.22 -7.31
CA ASP A 22 13.27 -9.15 -8.43
C ASP A 22 12.05 -9.08 -9.36
N LEU A 23 12.13 -8.27 -10.39
CA LEU A 23 11.05 -8.11 -11.36
C LEU A 23 10.92 -9.28 -12.35
N ARG A 24 11.83 -10.26 -12.29
CA ARG A 24 11.73 -11.51 -13.08
C ARG A 24 10.85 -12.53 -12.37
N SER A 25 10.53 -12.30 -11.10
CA SER A 25 9.59 -13.14 -10.36
C SER A 25 8.25 -13.24 -11.10
N ARG A 26 7.65 -14.43 -11.06
CA ARG A 26 6.27 -14.65 -11.50
C ARG A 26 5.24 -14.14 -10.50
N ASP A 27 5.68 -13.89 -9.26
CA ASP A 27 4.88 -13.27 -8.21
C ASP A 27 4.66 -11.79 -8.52
N ASP A 28 3.45 -11.29 -8.28
CA ASP A 28 3.11 -9.89 -8.50
C ASP A 28 3.57 -8.99 -7.35
N ILE A 29 3.85 -9.54 -6.17
CA ILE A 29 4.30 -8.78 -5.00
C ILE A 29 5.47 -7.82 -5.33
N PRO A 30 6.57 -8.23 -5.98
CA PRO A 30 7.67 -7.33 -6.31
C PRO A 30 7.26 -6.16 -7.19
N LYS A 31 6.30 -6.35 -8.11
CA LYS A 31 5.81 -5.30 -9.00
C LYS A 31 4.98 -4.27 -8.24
N VAL A 32 4.08 -4.74 -7.37
CA VAL A 32 3.26 -3.89 -6.50
C VAL A 32 4.12 -3.08 -5.56
N LEU A 33 5.08 -3.72 -4.88
CA LEU A 33 5.99 -3.04 -3.96
C LEU A 33 6.87 -2.01 -4.66
N ARG A 34 7.28 -2.26 -5.90
CA ARG A 34 8.00 -1.27 -6.72
C ARG A 34 7.13 -0.07 -7.08
N GLY A 35 5.86 -0.28 -7.39
CA GLY A 35 4.89 0.81 -7.59
C GLY A 35 4.76 1.69 -6.35
N LEU A 36 4.63 1.08 -5.18
CA LEU A 36 4.59 1.77 -3.90
C LEU A 36 5.90 2.51 -3.58
N GLN A 37 7.06 1.92 -3.90
CA GLN A 37 8.35 2.59 -3.78
C GLN A 37 8.39 3.85 -4.64
N HIS A 38 7.91 3.79 -5.89
CA HIS A 38 7.86 4.93 -6.79
C HIS A 38 6.96 6.04 -6.23
N LEU A 39 5.76 5.69 -5.73
CA LEU A 39 4.87 6.62 -5.02
C LEU A 39 5.58 7.29 -3.85
N TYR A 40 6.30 6.52 -3.04
CA TYR A 40 7.02 7.03 -1.87
C TYR A 40 8.15 8.00 -2.25
N MET A 41 8.86 7.74 -3.34
CA MET A 41 9.97 8.56 -3.83
C MET A 41 9.51 9.85 -4.52
N ASN A 42 8.30 9.87 -5.08
CA ASN A 42 7.72 11.08 -5.66
C ASN A 42 7.16 11.98 -4.55
N GLU A 43 7.82 13.11 -4.32
CA GLU A 43 7.51 14.03 -3.21
C GLU A 43 6.08 14.55 -3.27
N GLU A 44 5.62 15.02 -4.43
CA GLU A 44 4.29 15.62 -4.61
C GLU A 44 3.19 14.57 -4.42
N LEU A 45 3.36 13.42 -5.06
CA LEU A 45 2.41 12.32 -4.95
C LEU A 45 2.34 11.79 -3.52
N ARG A 46 3.50 11.63 -2.88
CA ARG A 46 3.60 11.21 -1.48
C ARG A 46 2.87 12.18 -0.56
N GLN A 47 3.11 13.48 -0.68
CA GLN A 47 2.45 14.50 0.14
C GLN A 47 0.92 14.47 -0.05
N SER A 48 0.45 14.39 -1.28
CA SER A 48 -0.99 14.36 -1.59
C SER A 48 -1.66 13.12 -1.00
N VAL A 49 -1.06 11.94 -1.18
CA VAL A 49 -1.58 10.68 -0.64
C VAL A 49 -1.62 10.69 0.89
N PHE A 50 -0.55 11.14 1.54
CA PHE A 50 -0.50 11.12 3.01
C PHE A 50 -1.33 12.22 3.64
N ALA A 51 -1.49 13.39 3.02
CA ALA A 51 -2.42 14.41 3.47
C ALA A 51 -3.87 13.87 3.49
N LEU A 52 -4.27 13.14 2.44
CA LEU A 52 -5.58 12.49 2.40
C LEU A 52 -5.72 11.42 3.50
N LEU A 53 -4.74 10.53 3.65
CA LEU A 53 -4.77 9.49 4.69
C LEU A 53 -4.83 10.09 6.10
N GLU A 54 -4.07 11.13 6.37
CA GLU A 54 -4.10 11.84 7.66
C GLU A 54 -5.47 12.45 7.95
N SER A 55 -6.08 13.09 6.96
CA SER A 55 -7.40 13.74 7.13
C SER A 55 -8.52 12.73 7.39
N GLU A 56 -8.47 11.55 6.78
CA GLU A 56 -9.55 10.55 6.85
C GLU A 56 -9.35 9.52 7.98
N ILE A 57 -8.11 9.15 8.28
CA ILE A 57 -7.80 8.09 9.26
C ILE A 57 -7.51 8.69 10.65
N ALA A 58 -6.77 9.78 10.75
CA ALA A 58 -6.35 10.33 12.03
C ALA A 58 -7.52 10.76 12.96
N PRO A 59 -8.62 11.33 12.44
CA PRO A 59 -9.77 11.71 13.29
C PRO A 59 -10.48 10.51 13.92
N LYS A 60 -10.43 9.35 13.29
CA LYS A 60 -11.13 8.13 13.72
C LYS A 60 -10.42 7.40 14.86
N VAL A 61 -9.22 7.85 15.25
CA VAL A 61 -8.40 7.18 16.27
C VAL A 61 -8.37 8.00 17.56
N SER A 62 -8.74 7.37 18.67
CA SER A 62 -8.69 8.00 19.99
C SER A 62 -7.28 8.50 20.34
N LYS A 63 -7.17 9.80 20.68
CA LYS A 63 -5.90 10.45 21.03
C LYS A 63 -5.40 10.11 22.46
N ARG A 64 -6.20 9.43 23.28
CA ARG A 64 -5.99 9.49 24.73
C ARG A 64 -5.37 8.24 25.37
N ASN A 65 -5.58 7.06 24.84
CA ASN A 65 -5.04 5.82 25.43
C ASN A 65 -4.93 4.78 24.32
N GLY A 66 -3.75 4.47 23.85
CA GLY A 66 -3.59 3.39 22.90
C GLY A 66 -2.14 3.09 22.58
N ARG A 67 -1.84 1.80 22.46
CA ARG A 67 -0.63 1.29 21.83
C ARG A 67 -0.44 1.99 20.49
N SER A 68 0.78 2.39 20.16
CA SER A 68 1.11 2.96 18.85
C SER A 68 0.57 2.04 17.75
N GLY A 69 -0.42 2.50 16.99
CA GLY A 69 -0.98 1.75 15.87
C GLY A 69 0.00 1.68 14.70
N MET A 70 -0.35 0.91 13.66
CA MET A 70 0.43 0.89 12.42
C MET A 70 0.59 2.30 11.84
N THR A 71 1.74 2.57 11.22
CA THR A 71 1.97 3.83 10.49
C THR A 71 1.05 3.93 9.30
N LEU A 72 0.79 5.14 8.81
CA LEU A 72 -0.04 5.32 7.61
C LEU A 72 0.58 4.66 6.38
N TRP A 73 1.92 4.67 6.30
CA TRP A 73 2.67 3.94 5.29
C TRP A 73 2.39 2.44 5.34
N SER A 74 2.51 1.83 6.52
CA SER A 74 2.25 0.39 6.68
C SER A 74 0.81 0.02 6.34
N ILE A 75 -0.16 0.87 6.71
CA ILE A 75 -1.57 0.66 6.36
C ILE A 75 -1.77 0.70 4.85
N LEU A 76 -1.18 1.69 4.17
CA LEU A 76 -1.26 1.83 2.72
C LEU A 76 -0.64 0.62 2.01
N VAL A 77 0.58 0.22 2.39
CA VAL A 77 1.29 -0.93 1.81
C VAL A 77 0.47 -2.22 1.95
N CYS A 78 -0.02 -2.49 3.17
CA CYS A 78 -0.83 -3.69 3.43
C CYS A 78 -2.16 -3.67 2.67
N GLY A 79 -2.81 -2.50 2.61
CA GLY A 79 -4.09 -2.36 1.91
C GLY A 79 -3.97 -2.54 0.41
N VAL A 80 -2.98 -1.88 -0.22
CA VAL A 80 -2.73 -2.02 -1.66
C VAL A 80 -2.38 -3.47 -2.00
N LEU A 81 -1.48 -4.08 -1.25
CA LEU A 81 -1.08 -5.48 -1.47
C LEU A 81 -2.27 -6.44 -1.35
N ARG A 82 -3.11 -6.25 -0.30
CA ARG A 82 -4.31 -7.06 -0.09
C ARG A 82 -5.26 -6.97 -1.28
N LEU A 83 -5.49 -5.78 -1.81
CA LEU A 83 -6.41 -5.55 -2.93
C LEU A 83 -5.85 -6.11 -4.24
N ASP A 84 -4.59 -5.84 -4.55
CA ASP A 84 -3.96 -6.29 -5.79
C ASP A 84 -3.91 -7.82 -5.89
N LEU A 85 -3.57 -8.48 -4.79
CA LEU A 85 -3.52 -9.94 -4.73
C LEU A 85 -4.89 -10.60 -4.48
N ASN A 86 -5.96 -9.82 -4.31
CA ASN A 86 -7.26 -10.30 -3.84
C ASN A 86 -7.13 -11.22 -2.61
N ALA A 87 -6.24 -10.85 -1.69
CA ALA A 87 -5.91 -11.64 -0.52
C ALA A 87 -6.90 -11.42 0.62
N ASP A 88 -7.25 -12.49 1.34
CA ASP A 88 -7.90 -12.38 2.63
C ASP A 88 -6.91 -11.92 3.72
N TYR A 89 -7.39 -11.73 4.94
CA TYR A 89 -6.54 -11.31 6.06
C TYR A 89 -5.60 -12.41 6.55
N ASP A 90 -5.93 -13.67 6.37
CA ASP A 90 -5.04 -14.79 6.72
C ASP A 90 -3.81 -14.80 5.82
N ARG A 91 -4.03 -14.65 4.51
CA ARG A 91 -2.94 -14.54 3.54
C ARG A 91 -2.11 -13.28 3.74
N LEU A 92 -2.76 -12.12 4.01
CA LEU A 92 -2.04 -10.89 4.32
C LEU A 92 -1.18 -11.05 5.58
N HIS A 93 -1.72 -11.65 6.64
CA HIS A 93 -1.00 -11.91 7.88
C HIS A 93 0.25 -12.77 7.66
N GLU A 94 0.14 -13.82 6.85
CA GLU A 94 1.29 -14.65 6.46
C GLU A 94 2.34 -13.82 5.70
N LEU A 95 1.92 -13.05 4.71
CA LEU A 95 2.83 -12.24 3.87
C LEU A 95 3.60 -11.19 4.69
N VAL A 96 2.93 -10.41 5.54
CA VAL A 96 3.58 -9.34 6.32
C VAL A 96 4.57 -9.89 7.36
N ASN A 97 4.39 -11.13 7.78
CA ASN A 97 5.26 -11.75 8.77
C ASN A 97 6.38 -12.61 8.15
N GLN A 98 6.21 -13.10 6.91
CA GLN A 98 7.15 -14.05 6.29
C GLN A 98 7.87 -13.50 5.06
N HIS A 99 7.25 -12.57 4.30
CA HIS A 99 7.83 -12.11 3.05
C HIS A 99 8.91 -11.05 3.28
N LYS A 100 10.18 -11.41 3.05
CA LYS A 100 11.35 -10.57 3.36
C LYS A 100 11.22 -9.14 2.82
N THR A 101 11.03 -8.98 1.52
CA THR A 101 10.99 -7.65 0.87
C THR A 101 9.80 -6.81 1.34
N LEU A 102 8.66 -7.44 1.68
CA LEU A 102 7.54 -6.75 2.27
C LEU A 102 7.87 -6.26 3.68
N ARG A 103 8.56 -7.06 4.48
CA ARG A 103 9.02 -6.64 5.82
C ARG A 103 9.97 -5.45 5.73
N GLU A 104 10.90 -5.46 4.78
CA GLU A 104 11.77 -4.30 4.50
C GLU A 104 10.95 -3.06 4.13
N MET A 105 9.93 -3.21 3.28
CA MET A 105 9.02 -2.12 2.89
C MET A 105 8.22 -1.57 4.07
N LEU A 106 7.87 -2.40 5.03
CA LEU A 106 7.18 -2.02 6.27
C LEU A 106 8.13 -1.39 7.33
N GLY A 107 9.41 -1.31 7.05
CA GLY A 107 10.41 -0.71 7.94
C GLY A 107 10.90 -1.65 9.03
N HIS A 108 10.86 -2.96 8.79
CA HIS A 108 11.48 -3.91 9.71
C HIS A 108 12.99 -3.97 9.47
N SER A 109 13.75 -3.91 10.55
CA SER A 109 15.20 -4.13 10.54
C SER A 109 15.52 -5.58 10.20
N LEU A 110 16.69 -5.82 9.64
CA LEU A 110 17.24 -7.18 9.44
C LEU A 110 17.40 -7.97 10.75
N TYR A 111 17.42 -7.26 11.87
CA TYR A 111 17.58 -7.85 13.22
C TYR A 111 16.25 -8.06 13.95
N ASP A 112 15.11 -7.66 13.35
CA ASP A 112 13.77 -7.74 13.95
C ASP A 112 13.09 -9.07 13.64
N GLU A 113 13.76 -10.20 13.87
CA GLU A 113 13.18 -11.52 13.59
C GLU A 113 11.90 -11.79 14.40
N ASP A 114 11.85 -11.31 15.64
CA ASP A 114 10.71 -11.49 16.55
C ASP A 114 9.56 -10.49 16.35
N LYS A 115 9.78 -9.43 15.59
CA LYS A 115 8.76 -8.40 15.35
C LYS A 115 7.72 -8.90 14.36
N SER A 116 6.50 -9.10 14.82
CA SER A 116 5.39 -9.61 14.02
C SER A 116 4.12 -8.78 14.17
N TYR A 117 3.28 -8.81 13.14
CA TYR A 117 1.93 -8.24 13.19
C TYR A 117 0.94 -9.28 13.68
N ALA A 118 0.14 -8.93 14.68
CA ALA A 118 -1.00 -9.75 15.06
C ALA A 118 -2.11 -9.64 14.02
N TYR A 119 -2.84 -10.71 13.78
CA TYR A 119 -3.97 -10.76 12.84
C TYR A 119 -4.97 -9.62 13.06
N GLN A 120 -5.44 -9.43 14.30
CA GLN A 120 -6.40 -8.38 14.65
C GLN A 120 -5.85 -6.98 14.37
N THR A 121 -4.54 -6.77 14.54
CA THR A 121 -3.89 -5.49 14.21
C THR A 121 -4.04 -5.17 12.73
N LEU A 122 -3.92 -6.16 11.85
CA LEU A 122 -4.12 -5.97 10.41
C LEU A 122 -5.58 -5.67 10.09
N VAL A 123 -6.52 -6.44 10.64
CA VAL A 123 -7.96 -6.22 10.43
C VAL A 123 -8.36 -4.79 10.83
N ASP A 124 -7.99 -4.38 12.04
CA ASP A 124 -8.38 -3.07 12.61
C ASP A 124 -7.75 -1.88 11.87
N ASN A 125 -6.56 -2.05 11.33
CA ASN A 125 -5.83 -0.95 10.70
C ASN A 125 -6.05 -0.89 9.19
N VAL A 126 -6.00 -2.01 8.49
CA VAL A 126 -6.23 -2.06 7.04
C VAL A 126 -7.71 -1.81 6.72
N GLY A 127 -8.62 -2.24 7.59
CA GLY A 127 -10.05 -1.95 7.50
C GLY A 127 -10.42 -0.44 7.56
N LEU A 128 -9.48 0.43 7.94
CA LEU A 128 -9.68 1.88 7.89
C LEU A 128 -9.67 2.45 6.45
N LEU A 129 -9.13 1.70 5.50
CA LEU A 129 -9.18 2.03 4.08
C LEU A 129 -10.55 1.66 3.52
N THR A 130 -11.52 2.57 3.71
CA THR A 130 -12.87 2.39 3.19
C THR A 130 -12.90 2.49 1.66
N PRO A 131 -13.92 1.94 0.97
CA PRO A 131 -14.06 2.07 -0.48
C PRO A 131 -13.98 3.53 -0.97
N GLU A 132 -14.62 4.45 -0.27
CA GLU A 132 -14.64 5.89 -0.62
C GLU A 132 -13.24 6.50 -0.51
N LEU A 133 -12.46 6.09 0.49
CA LEU A 133 -11.07 6.53 0.65
C LEU A 133 -10.18 5.95 -0.44
N LEU A 134 -10.39 4.69 -0.79
CA LEU A 134 -9.65 4.03 -1.88
C LEU A 134 -9.94 4.68 -3.23
N ASP A 135 -11.17 5.08 -3.50
CA ASP A 135 -11.53 5.81 -4.73
C ASP A 135 -10.80 7.17 -4.80
N LYS A 136 -10.77 7.92 -3.70
CA LYS A 136 -10.01 9.18 -3.63
C LYS A 136 -8.51 8.98 -3.82
N LEU A 137 -7.94 7.94 -3.21
CA LEU A 137 -6.53 7.57 -3.39
C LEU A 137 -6.23 7.22 -4.84
N ASN A 138 -7.09 6.44 -5.47
CA ASN A 138 -6.95 6.05 -6.86
C ASN A 138 -6.96 7.27 -7.80
N GLN A 139 -7.84 8.25 -7.56
CA GLN A 139 -7.86 9.50 -8.32
C GLN A 139 -6.52 10.24 -8.24
N ILE A 140 -5.97 10.42 -7.03
CA ILE A 140 -4.67 11.08 -6.84
C ILE A 140 -3.56 10.35 -7.58
N ILE A 141 -3.53 9.01 -7.49
CA ILE A 141 -2.49 8.18 -8.12
C ILE A 141 -2.60 8.25 -9.65
N VAL A 142 -3.80 8.18 -10.19
CA VAL A 142 -4.05 8.26 -11.64
C VAL A 142 -3.70 9.65 -12.17
N GLU A 143 -4.09 10.72 -11.50
CA GLU A 143 -3.73 12.09 -11.87
C GLU A 143 -2.21 12.30 -11.86
N GLY A 144 -1.52 11.83 -10.81
CA GLY A 144 -0.07 11.86 -10.72
C GLY A 144 0.61 11.04 -11.83
N GLY A 145 0.07 9.86 -12.15
CA GLY A 145 0.55 9.02 -13.25
C GLY A 145 0.36 9.69 -14.61
N HIS A 146 -0.77 10.35 -14.83
CA HIS A 146 -1.01 11.10 -16.07
C HIS A 146 -0.07 12.30 -16.23
N ALA A 147 0.29 12.97 -15.14
CA ALA A 147 1.26 14.07 -15.18
C ALA A 147 2.64 13.58 -15.66
N LEU A 148 3.07 12.40 -15.22
CA LEU A 148 4.31 11.77 -15.68
C LEU A 148 4.30 11.37 -17.17
N VAL A 149 3.14 10.97 -17.70
CA VAL A 149 3.00 10.57 -19.12
C VAL A 149 2.87 11.77 -20.05
N LYS A 150 2.33 12.90 -19.57
CA LYS A 150 2.20 14.13 -20.38
C LYS A 150 3.51 14.78 -20.77
N GLU A 151 4.61 14.48 -20.10
CA GLU A 151 5.96 14.90 -20.52
C GLU A 151 6.49 14.12 -21.73
N GLY A 152 5.87 12.99 -22.10
CA GLY A 152 6.14 12.26 -23.32
C GLY A 152 4.91 12.34 -24.23
N GLU A 153 5.00 12.96 -25.42
CA GLU A 153 3.94 13.08 -26.43
C GLU A 153 3.24 11.75 -26.72
N GLY A 154 2.33 11.34 -25.87
CA GLY A 154 1.54 10.10 -26.02
C GLY A 154 0.05 10.40 -26.02
N VAL A 155 -0.61 10.28 -27.17
CA VAL A 155 -2.06 10.22 -27.22
C VAL A 155 -2.51 9.04 -26.35
N LEU A 156 -3.22 9.30 -25.24
CA LEU A 156 -3.85 8.29 -24.42
C LEU A 156 -4.83 7.48 -25.28
N ARG A 157 -4.48 6.24 -25.59
CA ARG A 157 -5.38 5.29 -26.25
C ARG A 157 -6.02 4.42 -25.17
N GLY A 158 -7.24 4.77 -24.78
CA GLY A 158 -8.07 3.90 -23.95
C GLY A 158 -8.51 2.68 -24.78
N ARG A 159 -8.32 1.48 -24.24
CA ARG A 159 -8.90 0.26 -24.79
C ARG A 159 -9.94 -0.25 -23.79
N CYS A 160 -11.19 -0.20 -24.18
CA CYS A 160 -12.26 -0.87 -23.43
C CYS A 160 -12.44 -2.26 -24.01
N ASP A 161 -12.16 -3.29 -23.22
CA ASP A 161 -12.54 -4.64 -23.54
C ASP A 161 -13.96 -4.89 -22.97
N SER A 162 -14.92 -5.09 -23.86
CA SER A 162 -16.23 -5.62 -23.48
C SER A 162 -16.15 -7.13 -23.49
N PHE A 163 -16.49 -7.78 -22.38
CA PHE A 163 -16.69 -9.22 -22.34
C PHE A 163 -18.19 -9.51 -22.27
N VAL A 164 -18.60 -10.51 -23.04
CA VAL A 164 -19.98 -11.02 -22.99
C VAL A 164 -20.09 -11.98 -21.82
N VAL A 165 -20.94 -11.66 -20.86
CA VAL A 165 -21.30 -12.60 -19.79
C VAL A 165 -22.41 -13.48 -20.37
N GLU A 166 -22.13 -14.76 -20.60
CA GLU A 166 -23.17 -15.74 -20.86
C GLU A 166 -24.02 -15.88 -19.59
N THR A 167 -25.25 -15.40 -19.66
CA THR A 167 -26.25 -15.68 -18.63
C THR A 167 -26.90 -17.00 -19.01
N ASP A 168 -26.60 -18.04 -18.26
CA ASP A 168 -27.29 -19.34 -18.38
C ASP A 168 -28.70 -19.17 -17.77
N VAL A 169 -29.66 -18.82 -18.65
CA VAL A 169 -31.06 -18.74 -18.27
C VAL A 169 -31.67 -20.08 -18.61
N HIS A 170 -31.73 -20.99 -17.65
CA HIS A 170 -32.59 -22.15 -17.73
C HIS A 170 -34.05 -21.73 -17.56
N PHE A 171 -34.85 -21.92 -18.61
CA PHE A 171 -36.30 -21.89 -18.52
C PHE A 171 -36.85 -23.25 -18.07
#